data_2b2037a61a8aaa3035def1123465dc9d
#
_entry.id   2b2037a61a8aaa3035def1123465dc9d
#
_cell.length_a   1.000
_cell.length_b   1.000
_cell.length_c   1.000
_cell.angle_alpha   90.00
_cell.angle_beta   90.00
_cell.angle_gamma   90.00
#
_symmetry.space_group_name_H-M   'P 1'
#
loop_
_entity.id
_entity.type
_entity.pdbx_description
1 polymer ?
#
loop_
_entity_poly.entity_id
_entity_poly.type
_entity_poly.pdbx_seq_one_letter_code
_entity_poly.pdbx_strand_id
1 'polypeptide(L)'
;LLFLLALPLSAAAHAVPDESRNGHCSITISMTYKGKAVRGGTLALYKVGDVAEDDGNYSFVPVEEIQADIPEFGDIESPDLAGRLAELKGKLTPVTSDPVTVDRDGNATFSDLTFGLYLVVQKTAAPGYGKTAPFLVSVPYLYRDEYQYDVTSQPKTDLEREVKPTAPPSSGGGKKLPQTGQLWWPVPVLACAGLGCIAVGLFRRREARDEG
;
A
#
# COMPACT_ATOMS: atom_id res chain seq x y z
N LEU A 1 64.65 -16.63 -4.33
CA LEU A 1 63.49 -17.24 -5.02
C LEU A 1 62.21 -16.65 -4.40
N LEU A 2 61.60 -15.67 -5.09
CA LEU A 2 60.42 -14.98 -4.62
C LEU A 2 59.18 -15.74 -5.14
N PHE A 3 58.47 -16.39 -4.24
CA PHE A 3 57.21 -17.12 -4.57
C PHE A 3 56.06 -16.08 -4.57
N LEU A 4 55.65 -15.67 -5.76
CA LEU A 4 54.48 -14.80 -5.95
C LEU A 4 53.22 -15.67 -5.78
N LEU A 5 52.56 -15.52 -4.63
CA LEU A 5 51.28 -16.19 -4.33
C LEU A 5 50.17 -15.47 -5.09
N ALA A 6 49.74 -15.99 -6.24
CA ALA A 6 48.58 -15.50 -6.96
C ALA A 6 47.32 -15.97 -6.22
N LEU A 7 46.68 -15.06 -5.50
CA LEU A 7 45.32 -15.29 -4.94
C LEU A 7 44.31 -15.28 -6.12
N PRO A 8 43.45 -16.28 -6.25
CA PRO A 8 42.37 -16.20 -7.20
C PRO A 8 41.44 -15.08 -6.84
N LEU A 9 41.29 -14.09 -7.71
CA LEU A 9 40.22 -13.12 -7.64
C LEU A 9 38.92 -13.85 -8.00
N SER A 10 38.12 -14.26 -6.99
CA SER A 10 36.78 -14.74 -7.23
C SER A 10 35.94 -13.55 -7.70
N ALA A 11 35.73 -13.43 -9.00
CA ALA A 11 34.69 -12.57 -9.51
C ALA A 11 33.36 -13.12 -8.98
N ALA A 12 32.65 -12.34 -8.18
CA ALA A 12 31.27 -12.66 -7.83
C ALA A 12 30.47 -12.60 -9.14
N ALA A 13 30.10 -13.76 -9.66
CA ALA A 13 29.20 -13.83 -10.80
C ALA A 13 27.84 -13.34 -10.30
N HIS A 14 27.33 -12.24 -10.88
CA HIS A 14 25.96 -11.83 -10.66
C HIS A 14 25.04 -12.95 -11.16
N ALA A 15 23.99 -13.25 -10.37
CA ALA A 15 22.98 -14.22 -10.80
C ALA A 15 22.33 -13.69 -12.10
N VAL A 16 22.20 -14.58 -13.09
CA VAL A 16 21.54 -14.29 -14.37
C VAL A 16 20.21 -15.04 -14.39
N PRO A 17 19.08 -14.39 -14.75
CA PRO A 17 17.80 -15.08 -14.87
C PRO A 17 17.86 -16.18 -15.93
N ASP A 18 17.19 -17.31 -15.68
CA ASP A 18 17.04 -18.39 -16.66
C ASP A 18 15.95 -18.02 -17.68
N GLU A 19 16.34 -17.58 -18.86
CA GLU A 19 15.44 -17.16 -19.94
C GLU A 19 14.47 -18.27 -20.40
N SER A 20 14.77 -19.54 -20.15
CA SER A 20 13.85 -20.64 -20.46
C SER A 20 12.58 -20.60 -19.59
N ARG A 21 12.62 -19.87 -18.48
CA ARG A 21 11.49 -19.64 -17.56
C ARG A 21 10.59 -18.48 -17.98
N ASN A 22 11.03 -17.66 -18.94
CA ASN A 22 10.25 -16.53 -19.44
C ASN A 22 8.98 -17.02 -20.13
N GLY A 23 7.81 -16.57 -19.65
CA GLY A 23 6.50 -17.11 -20.07
C GLY A 23 6.02 -18.32 -19.28
N HIS A 24 6.80 -18.79 -18.29
CA HIS A 24 6.47 -19.93 -17.42
C HIS A 24 6.59 -19.56 -15.94
N CYS A 25 6.37 -18.29 -15.63
CA CYS A 25 6.40 -17.79 -14.26
C CYS A 25 4.99 -17.73 -13.66
N SER A 26 4.93 -17.68 -12.32
CA SER A 26 3.66 -17.46 -11.62
C SER A 26 3.78 -16.43 -10.49
N ILE A 27 2.68 -15.73 -10.25
CA ILE A 27 2.49 -14.86 -9.09
C ILE A 27 1.25 -15.34 -8.33
N THR A 28 1.44 -15.72 -7.06
CA THR A 28 0.37 -16.04 -6.14
C THR A 28 0.23 -14.93 -5.11
N ILE A 29 -0.95 -14.31 -5.04
CA ILE A 29 -1.27 -13.31 -4.03
C ILE A 29 -2.00 -14.00 -2.88
N SER A 30 -1.38 -13.96 -1.69
CA SER A 30 -1.96 -14.54 -0.48
C SER A 30 -2.64 -13.47 0.35
N MET A 31 -3.96 -13.56 0.46
CA MET A 31 -4.81 -12.63 1.21
C MET A 31 -5.05 -13.17 2.62
N THR A 32 -4.52 -12.48 3.62
CA THR A 32 -4.64 -12.90 5.03
C THR A 32 -5.09 -11.75 5.92
N TYR A 33 -5.80 -12.08 7.00
CA TYR A 33 -6.11 -11.16 8.08
C TYR A 33 -5.78 -11.81 9.42
N LYS A 34 -4.86 -11.21 10.17
CA LYS A 34 -4.35 -11.77 11.45
C LYS A 34 -3.93 -13.23 11.32
N GLY A 35 -3.22 -13.57 10.25
CA GLY A 35 -2.70 -14.92 9.97
C GLY A 35 -3.75 -15.93 9.50
N LYS A 36 -4.99 -15.51 9.21
CA LYS A 36 -6.05 -16.38 8.69
C LYS A 36 -6.34 -16.03 7.25
N ALA A 37 -6.54 -17.05 6.41
CA ALA A 37 -6.93 -16.89 5.01
C ALA A 37 -8.24 -16.09 4.86
N VAL A 38 -8.24 -15.13 3.92
CA VAL A 38 -9.41 -14.33 3.57
C VAL A 38 -9.82 -14.70 2.15
N ARG A 39 -10.94 -15.40 2.03
CA ARG A 39 -11.50 -15.86 0.76
C ARG A 39 -12.46 -14.86 0.16
N GLY A 40 -12.60 -14.91 -1.16
CA GLY A 40 -13.49 -14.05 -1.92
C GLY A 40 -12.87 -12.70 -2.23
N GLY A 41 -13.61 -11.90 -2.99
CA GLY A 41 -13.02 -10.75 -3.65
C GLY A 41 -12.28 -11.16 -4.92
N THR A 42 -11.86 -10.18 -5.72
CA THR A 42 -11.20 -10.46 -7.01
C THR A 42 -10.02 -9.53 -7.21
N LEU A 43 -8.97 -10.07 -7.82
CA LEU A 43 -7.74 -9.37 -8.17
C LEU A 43 -7.55 -9.33 -9.68
N ALA A 44 -6.99 -8.24 -10.17
CA ALA A 44 -6.50 -8.13 -11.54
C ALA A 44 -5.00 -7.84 -11.50
N LEU A 45 -4.27 -8.39 -12.45
CA LEU A 45 -2.85 -8.21 -12.63
C LEU A 45 -2.60 -7.49 -13.95
N TYR A 46 -1.72 -6.47 -13.92
CA TYR A 46 -1.34 -5.70 -15.09
C TYR A 46 0.18 -5.70 -15.20
N LYS A 47 0.72 -6.02 -16.37
CA LYS A 47 2.14 -5.81 -16.62
C LYS A 47 2.39 -4.31 -16.79
N VAL A 48 3.29 -3.75 -16.00
CA VAL A 48 3.62 -2.32 -16.01
C VAL A 48 5.05 -2.05 -16.43
N GLY A 49 5.92 -3.07 -16.36
CA GLY A 49 7.32 -2.94 -16.75
C GLY A 49 7.88 -4.20 -17.37
N ASP A 50 8.75 -4.01 -18.35
CA ASP A 50 9.59 -5.04 -18.93
C ASP A 50 10.95 -5.08 -18.24
N VAL A 51 11.61 -6.25 -18.30
CA VAL A 51 12.99 -6.39 -17.84
C VAL A 51 13.91 -5.87 -18.93
N ALA A 52 14.80 -4.95 -18.56
CA ALA A 52 15.90 -4.49 -19.38
C ALA A 52 17.23 -4.97 -18.78
N GLU A 53 18.14 -5.38 -19.63
CA GLU A 53 19.50 -5.78 -19.25
C GLU A 53 20.48 -4.77 -19.86
N ASP A 54 21.38 -4.25 -19.02
CA ASP A 54 22.44 -3.35 -19.43
C ASP A 54 23.74 -3.74 -18.70
N ASP A 55 24.71 -4.26 -19.46
CA ASP A 55 26.02 -4.69 -18.96
C ASP A 55 25.95 -5.64 -17.74
N GLY A 56 25.03 -6.63 -17.81
CA GLY A 56 24.81 -7.61 -16.75
C GLY A 56 23.95 -7.11 -15.58
N ASN A 57 23.46 -5.87 -15.65
CA ASN A 57 22.54 -5.32 -14.66
C ASN A 57 21.10 -5.42 -15.19
N TYR A 58 20.19 -5.93 -14.35
CA TYR A 58 18.78 -6.06 -14.67
C TYR A 58 17.99 -4.95 -14.00
N SER A 59 17.15 -4.28 -14.78
CA SER A 59 16.26 -3.21 -14.31
C SER A 59 14.88 -3.37 -14.93
N PHE A 60 13.90 -2.60 -14.42
CA PHE A 60 12.58 -2.55 -15.01
C PHE A 60 12.39 -1.23 -15.76
N VAL A 61 11.91 -1.32 -16.99
CA VAL A 61 11.52 -0.18 -17.81
C VAL A 61 10.02 -0.20 -18.02
N PRO A 62 9.33 0.97 -18.01
CA PRO A 62 7.89 1.02 -18.22
C PRO A 62 7.50 0.47 -19.59
N VAL A 63 6.38 -0.27 -19.64
CA VAL A 63 5.78 -0.72 -20.90
C VAL A 63 5.35 0.48 -21.75
N GLU A 64 5.30 0.33 -23.07
CA GLU A 64 5.07 1.38 -24.05
C GLU A 64 3.80 2.19 -23.74
N GLU A 65 2.72 1.52 -23.29
CA GLU A 65 1.41 2.13 -23.04
C GLU A 65 1.42 3.22 -21.96
N ILE A 66 2.39 3.18 -21.04
CA ILE A 66 2.50 4.15 -19.93
C ILE A 66 3.82 4.91 -19.92
N GLN A 67 4.74 4.63 -20.82
CA GLN A 67 6.08 5.24 -20.84
C GLN A 67 6.03 6.77 -20.99
N ALA A 68 5.02 7.31 -21.70
CA ALA A 68 4.84 8.74 -21.83
C ALA A 68 4.43 9.44 -20.51
N ASP A 69 3.73 8.73 -19.61
CA ASP A 69 3.28 9.26 -18.31
C ASP A 69 4.31 9.00 -17.20
N ILE A 70 4.99 7.85 -17.30
CA ILE A 70 6.02 7.41 -16.36
C ILE A 70 7.23 6.93 -17.18
N PRO A 71 8.17 7.82 -17.51
CA PRO A 71 9.33 7.47 -18.34
C PRO A 71 10.31 6.52 -17.64
N GLU A 72 10.33 6.54 -16.30
CA GLU A 72 11.14 5.64 -15.46
C GLU A 72 10.45 5.40 -14.11
N PHE A 73 10.73 4.26 -13.48
CA PHE A 73 10.03 3.89 -12.25
C PHE A 73 10.59 4.53 -10.99
N GLY A 74 11.87 4.88 -10.94
CA GLY A 74 12.51 5.30 -9.69
C GLY A 74 12.46 4.18 -8.63
N ASP A 75 11.99 4.50 -7.43
CA ASP A 75 11.86 3.52 -6.34
C ASP A 75 10.60 2.65 -6.54
N ILE A 76 10.80 1.40 -6.98
CA ILE A 76 9.73 0.42 -7.20
C ILE A 76 9.09 -0.09 -5.90
N GLU A 77 9.71 0.12 -4.74
CA GLU A 77 9.13 -0.25 -3.45
C GLU A 77 8.19 0.82 -2.89
N SER A 78 8.19 2.01 -3.48
CA SER A 78 7.35 3.12 -3.07
C SER A 78 5.85 2.83 -3.27
N PRO A 79 5.02 2.96 -2.22
CA PRO A 79 3.56 2.83 -2.35
C PRO A 79 2.95 3.87 -3.31
N ASP A 80 3.58 5.05 -3.42
CA ASP A 80 3.12 6.13 -4.28
C ASP A 80 3.21 5.75 -5.76
N LEU A 81 4.26 5.00 -6.16
CA LEU A 81 4.39 4.50 -7.51
C LEU A 81 3.23 3.56 -7.88
N ALA A 82 2.92 2.59 -7.00
CA ALA A 82 1.81 1.67 -7.22
C ALA A 82 0.46 2.41 -7.35
N GLY A 83 0.25 3.46 -6.56
CA GLY A 83 -0.92 4.34 -6.65
C GLY A 83 -1.02 5.04 -7.99
N ARG A 84 0.05 5.69 -8.45
CA ARG A 84 0.12 6.37 -9.76
C ARG A 84 -0.12 5.41 -10.92
N LEU A 85 0.49 4.23 -10.89
CA LEU A 85 0.28 3.18 -11.90
C LEU A 85 -1.17 2.68 -11.92
N ALA A 86 -1.81 2.57 -10.75
CA ALA A 86 -3.22 2.18 -10.67
C ALA A 86 -4.18 3.20 -11.29
N GLU A 87 -3.82 4.49 -11.34
CA GLU A 87 -4.56 5.51 -12.06
C GLU A 87 -4.47 5.30 -13.58
N LEU A 88 -3.33 4.81 -14.07
CA LEU A 88 -3.06 4.54 -15.48
C LEU A 88 -3.59 3.17 -15.97
N LYS A 89 -4.18 2.35 -15.10
CA LYS A 89 -4.66 1.00 -15.46
C LYS A 89 -5.63 0.94 -16.64
N GLY A 90 -6.29 2.06 -16.97
CA GLY A 90 -7.16 2.17 -18.15
C GLY A 90 -6.42 2.12 -19.48
N LYS A 91 -5.10 2.37 -19.49
CA LYS A 91 -4.21 2.23 -20.65
C LYS A 91 -3.62 0.83 -20.78
N LEU A 92 -3.65 0.04 -19.71
CA LEU A 92 -3.03 -1.27 -19.61
C LEU A 92 -4.03 -2.38 -19.89
N THR A 93 -3.56 -3.45 -20.51
CA THR A 93 -4.34 -4.67 -20.67
C THR A 93 -4.12 -5.59 -19.46
N PRO A 94 -5.19 -6.08 -18.80
CA PRO A 94 -5.03 -7.04 -17.73
C PRO A 94 -4.48 -8.37 -18.26
N VAL A 95 -3.66 -9.06 -17.46
CA VAL A 95 -3.04 -10.34 -17.83
C VAL A 95 -4.10 -11.42 -18.09
N THR A 96 -5.21 -11.38 -17.36
CA THR A 96 -6.34 -12.28 -17.54
C THR A 96 -7.59 -11.50 -17.97
N SER A 97 -8.41 -12.06 -18.85
CA SER A 97 -9.66 -11.43 -19.32
C SER A 97 -10.59 -11.09 -18.16
N ASP A 98 -10.70 -12.01 -17.19
CA ASP A 98 -11.50 -11.84 -16.00
C ASP A 98 -10.63 -11.72 -14.75
N PRO A 99 -11.02 -10.91 -13.77
CA PRO A 99 -10.32 -10.84 -12.49
C PRO A 99 -10.32 -12.20 -11.77
N VAL A 100 -9.17 -12.60 -11.23
CA VAL A 100 -8.99 -13.87 -10.52
C VAL A 100 -9.65 -13.78 -9.13
N THR A 101 -10.49 -14.75 -8.80
CA THR A 101 -11.14 -14.83 -7.48
C THR A 101 -10.18 -15.43 -6.46
N VAL A 102 -10.11 -14.81 -5.28
CA VAL A 102 -9.36 -15.35 -4.14
C VAL A 102 -10.07 -16.59 -3.62
N ASP A 103 -9.38 -17.72 -3.59
CA ASP A 103 -9.89 -19.04 -3.23
C ASP A 103 -10.14 -19.20 -1.72
N ARG A 104 -10.50 -20.42 -1.29
CA ARG A 104 -10.79 -20.76 0.11
C ARG A 104 -9.56 -20.68 1.01
N ASP A 105 -8.37 -20.84 0.43
CA ASP A 105 -7.08 -20.81 1.11
C ASP A 105 -6.49 -19.39 1.14
N GLY A 106 -7.23 -18.43 0.58
CA GLY A 106 -6.84 -17.02 0.53
C GLY A 106 -5.91 -16.69 -0.62
N ASN A 107 -5.78 -17.54 -1.62
CA ASN A 107 -4.84 -17.36 -2.72
C ASN A 107 -5.54 -16.97 -4.02
N ALA A 108 -4.87 -16.12 -4.80
CA ALA A 108 -5.19 -15.84 -6.19
C ALA A 108 -3.91 -16.00 -7.01
N THR A 109 -3.89 -16.96 -7.95
CA THR A 109 -2.69 -17.30 -8.74
C THR A 109 -2.86 -16.88 -10.18
N PHE A 110 -1.82 -16.25 -10.72
CA PHE A 110 -1.64 -15.88 -12.11
C PHE A 110 -0.47 -16.67 -12.65
N SER A 111 -0.67 -17.42 -13.75
CA SER A 111 0.33 -18.30 -14.36
C SER A 111 0.74 -17.81 -15.75
N ASP A 112 1.73 -18.48 -16.32
CA ASP A 112 2.23 -18.23 -17.69
C ASP A 112 2.67 -16.77 -17.90
N LEU A 113 3.31 -16.20 -16.86
CA LEU A 113 3.78 -14.82 -16.87
C LEU A 113 5.15 -14.73 -17.52
N THR A 114 5.36 -13.69 -18.32
CA THR A 114 6.67 -13.26 -18.78
C THR A 114 7.44 -12.52 -17.70
N PHE A 115 8.74 -12.38 -17.84
CA PHE A 115 9.53 -11.53 -16.94
C PHE A 115 9.02 -10.09 -16.97
N GLY A 116 8.95 -9.46 -15.80
CA GLY A 116 8.50 -8.08 -15.71
C GLY A 116 8.08 -7.64 -14.32
N LEU A 117 7.68 -6.38 -14.26
CA LEU A 117 7.06 -5.76 -13.10
C LEU A 117 5.53 -5.73 -13.29
N TYR A 118 4.81 -6.17 -12.27
CA TYR A 118 3.37 -6.32 -12.31
C TYR A 118 2.68 -5.52 -11.23
N LEU A 119 1.58 -4.85 -11.59
CA LEU A 119 0.69 -4.14 -10.69
C LEU A 119 -0.49 -5.03 -10.32
N VAL A 120 -0.67 -5.26 -9.03
CA VAL A 120 -1.83 -5.96 -8.46
C VAL A 120 -2.87 -4.94 -8.04
N VAL A 121 -4.09 -5.09 -8.53
CA VAL A 121 -5.24 -4.23 -8.19
C VAL A 121 -6.41 -5.08 -7.73
N GLN A 122 -6.91 -4.82 -6.53
CA GLN A 122 -8.13 -5.47 -6.06
C GLN A 122 -9.36 -4.82 -6.73
N LYS A 123 -10.11 -5.61 -7.49
CA LYS A 123 -11.33 -5.16 -8.18
C LYS A 123 -12.53 -5.15 -7.24
N THR A 124 -12.74 -6.26 -6.51
CA THR A 124 -13.77 -6.37 -5.47
C THR A 124 -13.14 -6.82 -4.16
N ALA A 125 -13.57 -6.22 -3.06
CA ALA A 125 -13.13 -6.64 -1.73
C ALA A 125 -13.74 -7.99 -1.33
N ALA A 126 -13.06 -8.71 -0.47
CA ALA A 126 -13.62 -9.89 0.17
C ALA A 126 -14.78 -9.48 1.11
N PRO A 127 -15.83 -10.32 1.28
CA PRO A 127 -16.97 -10.00 2.14
C PRO A 127 -16.54 -9.65 3.58
N GLY A 128 -16.90 -8.46 4.05
CA GLY A 128 -16.59 -7.97 5.39
C GLY A 128 -15.18 -7.36 5.54
N TYR A 129 -14.50 -7.08 4.42
CA TYR A 129 -13.18 -6.44 4.40
C TYR A 129 -13.16 -5.25 3.43
N GLY A 130 -12.34 -4.27 3.72
CA GLY A 130 -12.02 -3.18 2.81
C GLY A 130 -11.13 -3.65 1.63
N LYS A 131 -10.99 -2.81 0.62
CA LYS A 131 -10.02 -3.05 -0.47
C LYS A 131 -8.61 -2.77 0.00
N THR A 132 -7.67 -3.62 -0.43
CA THR A 132 -6.25 -3.33 -0.27
C THR A 132 -5.79 -2.22 -1.22
N ALA A 133 -4.77 -1.48 -0.83
CA ALA A 133 -4.06 -0.60 -1.73
C ALA A 133 -3.41 -1.42 -2.87
N PRO A 134 -3.24 -0.83 -4.07
CA PRO A 134 -2.49 -1.46 -5.14
C PRO A 134 -1.01 -1.62 -4.73
N PHE A 135 -0.35 -2.66 -5.24
CA PHE A 135 1.06 -2.92 -4.96
C PHE A 135 1.75 -3.59 -6.16
N LEU A 136 3.07 -3.57 -6.15
CA LEU A 136 3.90 -4.12 -7.21
C LEU A 136 4.50 -5.46 -6.81
N VAL A 137 4.64 -6.34 -7.78
CA VAL A 137 5.33 -7.63 -7.67
C VAL A 137 6.15 -7.84 -8.92
N SER A 138 7.41 -8.23 -8.78
CA SER A 138 8.28 -8.59 -9.90
C SER A 138 8.37 -10.10 -10.07
N VAL A 139 8.52 -10.51 -11.30
CA VAL A 139 8.90 -11.88 -11.66
C VAL A 139 9.93 -11.84 -12.82
N PRO A 140 11.09 -12.49 -12.69
CA PRO A 140 11.55 -13.20 -11.49
C PRO A 140 11.85 -12.25 -10.32
N TYR A 141 11.84 -12.80 -9.11
CA TYR A 141 12.21 -12.09 -7.89
C TYR A 141 13.57 -12.59 -7.40
N LEU A 142 14.55 -11.69 -7.23
CA LEU A 142 15.87 -12.05 -6.72
C LEU A 142 15.86 -12.16 -5.20
N TYR A 143 16.09 -13.35 -4.67
CA TYR A 143 16.19 -13.60 -3.24
C TYR A 143 17.47 -14.33 -2.90
N ARG A 144 18.37 -13.74 -2.10
CA ARG A 144 19.67 -14.31 -1.68
C ARG A 144 20.50 -14.84 -2.86
N ASP A 145 20.64 -14.02 -3.90
CA ASP A 145 21.37 -14.32 -5.13
C ASP A 145 20.78 -15.47 -5.98
N GLU A 146 19.50 -15.85 -5.74
CA GLU A 146 18.77 -16.84 -6.52
C GLU A 146 17.47 -16.24 -7.06
N TYR A 147 17.17 -16.44 -8.34
CA TYR A 147 15.93 -16.01 -8.94
C TYR A 147 14.78 -16.97 -8.66
N GLN A 148 13.70 -16.44 -8.11
CA GLN A 148 12.43 -17.13 -7.88
C GLN A 148 11.47 -16.79 -9.01
N TYR A 149 10.95 -17.81 -9.70
CA TYR A 149 10.05 -17.67 -10.85
C TYR A 149 8.59 -17.90 -10.46
N ASP A 150 8.36 -18.54 -9.33
CA ASP A 150 7.07 -18.76 -8.72
C ASP A 150 7.00 -17.94 -7.41
N VAL A 151 6.46 -16.73 -7.53
CA VAL A 151 6.52 -15.74 -6.45
C VAL A 151 5.21 -15.74 -5.67
N THR A 152 5.31 -15.85 -4.33
CA THR A 152 4.16 -15.62 -3.44
C THR A 152 4.32 -14.26 -2.76
N SER A 153 3.32 -13.40 -2.91
CA SER A 153 3.30 -12.07 -2.33
C SER A 153 2.05 -11.85 -1.46
N GLN A 154 2.19 -10.99 -0.46
CA GLN A 154 1.10 -10.54 0.40
C GLN A 154 0.99 -9.02 0.34
N PRO A 155 -0.22 -8.44 0.39
CA PRO A 155 -0.37 -7.01 0.55
C PRO A 155 0.37 -6.52 1.79
N LYS A 156 1.16 -5.44 1.67
CA LYS A 156 1.92 -4.84 2.79
C LYS A 156 1.00 -4.24 3.88
N THR A 157 -0.21 -3.87 3.52
CA THR A 157 -1.24 -3.35 4.43
C THR A 157 -2.18 -4.47 4.85
N ASP A 158 -2.36 -4.62 6.16
CA ASP A 158 -3.39 -5.52 6.69
C ASP A 158 -4.76 -5.17 6.11
N LEU A 159 -5.51 -6.22 5.74
CA LEU A 159 -6.90 -6.06 5.36
C LEU A 159 -7.67 -5.40 6.51
N GLU A 160 -8.26 -4.24 6.25
CA GLU A 160 -9.18 -3.64 7.22
C GLU A 160 -10.51 -4.38 7.21
N ARG A 161 -10.95 -4.81 8.40
CA ARG A 161 -12.29 -5.39 8.54
C ARG A 161 -13.31 -4.28 8.44
N GLU A 162 -14.25 -4.41 7.52
CA GLU A 162 -15.39 -3.51 7.43
C GLU A 162 -16.25 -3.67 8.69
N VAL A 163 -16.16 -2.69 9.59
CA VAL A 163 -17.08 -2.62 10.73
C VAL A 163 -18.43 -2.17 10.15
N LYS A 164 -19.29 -3.13 9.83
CA LYS A 164 -20.67 -2.81 9.47
C LYS A 164 -21.26 -2.02 10.64
N PRO A 165 -21.74 -0.78 10.44
CA PRO A 165 -22.41 -0.06 11.52
C PRO A 165 -23.53 -0.96 12.01
N THR A 166 -23.46 -1.39 13.27
CA THR A 166 -24.58 -2.09 13.90
C THR A 166 -25.73 -1.10 13.82
N ALA A 167 -26.80 -1.45 13.10
CA ALA A 167 -27.98 -0.63 13.08
C ALA A 167 -28.33 -0.26 14.53
N PRO A 168 -28.67 0.99 14.83
CA PRO A 168 -29.01 1.38 16.18
C PRO A 168 -30.12 0.43 16.66
N PRO A 169 -30.04 -0.10 17.88
CA PRO A 169 -31.06 -0.98 18.40
C PRO A 169 -32.40 -0.23 18.28
N SER A 170 -33.36 -0.86 17.58
CA SER A 170 -34.71 -0.33 17.43
C SER A 170 -35.23 0.03 18.82
N SER A 171 -35.62 1.27 19.00
CA SER A 171 -36.05 1.90 20.23
C SER A 171 -37.18 1.12 20.88
N GLY A 172 -36.86 0.44 21.97
CA GLY A 172 -37.77 -0.09 22.94
C GLY A 172 -37.17 0.15 24.31
N GLY A 173 -37.56 1.27 24.98
CA GLY A 173 -37.20 1.54 26.37
C GLY A 173 -36.09 2.56 26.57
N GLY A 174 -36.46 3.76 27.00
CA GLY A 174 -35.60 4.91 27.23
C GLY A 174 -34.42 4.64 28.17
N LYS A 175 -33.27 4.38 27.61
CA LYS A 175 -31.95 4.61 28.22
C LYS A 175 -31.27 5.69 27.41
N LYS A 176 -31.13 6.88 28.01
CA LYS A 176 -30.35 7.99 27.45
C LYS A 176 -28.95 7.44 27.10
N LEU A 177 -28.59 7.54 25.83
CA LEU A 177 -27.22 7.30 25.36
C LEU A 177 -26.27 8.17 26.18
N PRO A 178 -25.08 7.67 26.58
CA PRO A 178 -24.03 8.53 27.10
C PRO A 178 -23.68 9.52 25.99
N GLN A 179 -24.10 10.76 26.19
CA GLN A 179 -23.72 11.86 25.32
C GLN A 179 -22.23 12.12 25.59
N THR A 180 -21.34 11.55 24.81
CA THR A 180 -19.97 12.04 24.68
C THR A 180 -20.02 13.36 23.93
N GLY A 181 -20.79 14.26 24.47
CA GLY A 181 -21.07 15.56 23.92
C GLY A 181 -20.17 16.57 24.58
N GLN A 182 -19.53 17.29 23.76
CA GLN A 182 -18.93 18.56 23.98
C GLN A 182 -19.67 19.32 25.09
N LEU A 183 -19.05 19.41 26.28
CA LEU A 183 -19.57 20.16 27.42
C LEU A 183 -19.46 21.66 27.08
N TRP A 184 -20.50 22.23 26.55
CA TRP A 184 -20.52 23.64 26.10
C TRP A 184 -20.55 24.65 27.29
N TRP A 185 -20.87 24.19 28.49
CA TRP A 185 -20.99 25.07 29.64
C TRP A 185 -19.67 25.72 30.13
N PRO A 186 -18.44 25.16 29.93
CA PRO A 186 -17.22 25.86 30.33
C PRO A 186 -16.95 27.11 29.50
N VAL A 187 -17.42 27.15 28.25
CA VAL A 187 -17.16 28.29 27.33
C VAL A 187 -17.76 29.61 27.85
N PRO A 188 -19.07 29.68 28.21
CA PRO A 188 -19.63 30.93 28.77
C PRO A 188 -19.02 31.29 30.13
N VAL A 189 -18.67 30.31 30.97
CA VAL A 189 -18.04 30.59 32.27
C VAL A 189 -16.66 31.21 32.09
N LEU A 190 -15.83 30.69 31.21
CA LEU A 190 -14.51 31.24 30.89
C LEU A 190 -14.61 32.63 30.24
N ALA A 191 -15.59 32.84 29.36
CA ALA A 191 -15.84 34.15 28.75
C ALA A 191 -16.24 35.20 29.80
N CYS A 192 -17.12 34.86 30.73
CA CYS A 192 -17.52 35.78 31.85
C CYS A 192 -16.35 36.07 32.78
N ALA A 193 -15.54 35.08 33.13
CA ALA A 193 -14.36 35.28 33.95
C ALA A 193 -13.33 36.21 33.27
N GLY A 194 -13.10 36.02 31.95
CA GLY A 194 -12.21 36.87 31.17
C GLY A 194 -12.67 38.33 31.10
N LEU A 195 -13.97 38.56 30.87
CA LEU A 195 -14.56 39.91 30.88
C LEU A 195 -14.47 40.56 32.25
N GLY A 196 -14.71 39.79 33.33
CA GLY A 196 -14.54 40.26 34.69
C GLY A 196 -13.12 40.75 35.01
N CYS A 197 -12.11 40.00 34.60
CA CYS A 197 -10.71 40.41 34.77
C CYS A 197 -10.38 41.70 34.00
N ILE A 198 -10.90 41.85 32.77
CA ILE A 198 -10.70 43.06 31.99
C ILE A 198 -11.38 44.27 32.67
N ALA A 199 -12.60 44.12 33.19
CA ALA A 199 -13.31 45.17 33.91
C ALA A 199 -12.54 45.62 35.15
N VAL A 200 -12.06 44.69 35.98
CA VAL A 200 -11.24 45.00 37.16
C VAL A 200 -9.94 45.73 36.80
N GLY A 201 -9.27 45.28 35.70
CA GLY A 201 -8.08 45.92 35.20
C GLY A 201 -8.30 47.36 34.73
N LEU A 202 -9.44 47.62 34.08
CA LEU A 202 -9.80 48.98 33.65
C LEU A 202 -10.20 49.89 34.83
N PHE A 203 -10.87 49.36 35.85
CA PHE A 203 -11.19 50.12 37.06
C PHE A 203 -9.94 50.53 37.83
N ARG A 204 -9.02 49.61 38.08
CA ARG A 204 -7.72 49.93 38.72
C ARG A 204 -6.89 50.93 37.94
N ARG A 205 -6.96 50.91 36.62
CA ARG A 205 -6.23 51.87 35.78
C ARG A 205 -6.86 53.28 35.83
N ARG A 206 -8.16 53.41 36.10
CA ARG A 206 -8.82 54.69 36.33
C ARG A 206 -8.44 55.29 37.68
N GLU A 207 -8.47 54.51 38.76
CA GLU A 207 -8.05 54.98 40.10
C GLU A 207 -6.58 55.47 40.11
N ALA A 208 -5.70 54.74 39.43
CA ALA A 208 -4.29 55.15 39.32
C ALA A 208 -4.06 56.43 38.46
N ARG A 209 -5.10 56.91 37.77
CA ARG A 209 -5.03 58.11 36.93
C ARG A 209 -5.59 59.37 37.63
N ASP A 210 -6.38 59.16 38.64
CA ASP A 210 -7.00 60.25 39.41
C ASP A 210 -6.14 60.66 40.65
N GLU A 211 -5.08 59.92 40.98
CA GLU A 211 -4.12 60.24 42.05
C GLU A 211 -2.78 60.80 41.55
N GLY A 212 -2.64 61.20 40.29
CA GLY A 212 -1.47 61.83 39.68
C GLY A 212 -1.85 63.19 39.03
#